data_61f010f315ac57cca647ac56f0ff19e7
#
_entry.id   61f010f315ac57cca647ac56f0ff19e7
#
_cell.length_a   1.000
_cell.length_b   1.000
_cell.length_c   1.000
_cell.angle_alpha   90.00
_cell.angle_beta   90.00
_cell.angle_gamma   90.00
#
_symmetry.space_group_name_H-M   'P 1'
#
loop_
_entity.id
_entity.type
_entity.pdbx_description
1 polymer ?
#
loop_
_entity_poly.entity_id
_entity_poly.type
_entity_poly.pdbx_seq_one_letter_code
_entity_poly.pdbx_strand_id
1 'polypeptide(L)'
;MRIVIAEDSAMIRAGLVEVLVKYGHDIVAAVGDAEALRTAIAQHRPDVTIVDVRMPPGYTDEGLRAAIALRRDYPGLGVLVFSQYIETRYAADLLGASSGRDAAGVGYLLKDRVADVSEFVDALSRIAAGGTALDPKVVTQLLGASRRTDGLRSLTTRERDVLELMAQGRSNGAIAGSLVISDRAVEKHVGNIFSKLGLPPSDADHRRVLAVLRYLES
;
A
#
# COMPACT_ATOMS: atom_id res chain seq x y z
N MET A 1 17.98 -15.61 -13.16
CA MET A 1 18.16 -14.58 -12.13
C MET A 1 18.14 -15.22 -10.75
N ARG A 2 18.79 -14.60 -9.78
CA ARG A 2 18.84 -15.05 -8.38
C ARG A 2 17.66 -14.43 -7.62
N ILE A 3 16.87 -15.26 -6.96
CA ILE A 3 15.62 -14.85 -6.32
C ILE A 3 15.59 -15.27 -4.85
N VAL A 4 15.12 -14.38 -3.98
CA VAL A 4 14.72 -14.69 -2.60
C VAL A 4 13.20 -14.63 -2.52
N ILE A 5 12.58 -15.62 -1.87
CA ILE A 5 11.14 -15.68 -1.64
C ILE A 5 10.87 -15.54 -0.15
N ALA A 6 9.97 -14.63 0.22
CA ALA A 6 9.42 -14.49 1.57
C ALA A 6 7.90 -14.69 1.53
N GLU A 7 7.46 -15.83 2.06
CA GLU A 7 6.07 -16.29 2.05
C GLU A 7 5.85 -17.16 3.29
N ASP A 8 4.87 -16.83 4.12
CA ASP A 8 4.60 -17.54 5.37
C ASP A 8 3.98 -18.93 5.11
N SER A 9 3.10 -19.03 4.11
CA SER A 9 2.48 -20.30 3.71
C SER A 9 3.52 -21.25 3.10
N ALA A 10 3.84 -22.34 3.83
CA ALA A 10 4.80 -23.33 3.36
C ALA A 10 4.41 -23.95 2.00
N MET A 11 3.10 -24.11 1.74
CA MET A 11 2.59 -24.69 0.49
C MET A 11 2.79 -23.73 -0.68
N ILE A 12 2.44 -22.44 -0.52
CA ILE A 12 2.63 -21.43 -1.57
C ILE A 12 4.12 -21.23 -1.81
N ARG A 13 4.92 -21.13 -0.76
CA ARG A 13 6.38 -20.98 -0.83
C ARG A 13 7.02 -22.13 -1.64
N ALA A 14 6.64 -23.38 -1.34
CA ALA A 14 7.14 -24.56 -2.09
C ALA A 14 6.70 -24.52 -3.57
N GLY A 15 5.46 -24.16 -3.85
CA GLY A 15 4.96 -24.01 -5.21
C GLY A 15 5.69 -22.93 -6.01
N LEU A 16 5.96 -21.77 -5.40
CA LEU A 16 6.75 -20.70 -6.03
C LEU A 16 8.18 -21.18 -6.35
N VAL A 17 8.83 -21.89 -5.42
CA VAL A 17 10.17 -22.45 -5.65
C VAL A 17 10.16 -23.40 -6.84
N GLU A 18 9.25 -24.37 -6.86
CA GLU A 18 9.16 -25.37 -7.93
C GLU A 18 8.92 -24.72 -9.29
N VAL A 19 7.96 -23.80 -9.35
CA VAL A 19 7.63 -23.07 -10.58
C VAL A 19 8.83 -22.29 -11.09
N LEU A 20 9.45 -21.47 -10.24
CA LEU A 20 10.54 -20.59 -10.67
C LEU A 20 11.81 -21.36 -11.06
N VAL A 21 12.12 -22.45 -10.37
CA VAL A 21 13.22 -23.36 -10.76
C VAL A 21 12.96 -23.98 -12.12
N LYS A 22 11.72 -24.42 -12.42
CA LYS A 22 11.32 -24.94 -13.73
C LYS A 22 11.51 -23.91 -14.86
N TYR A 23 11.37 -22.63 -14.56
CA TYR A 23 11.61 -21.53 -15.51
C TYR A 23 13.09 -21.05 -15.54
N GLY A 24 13.99 -21.81 -14.90
CA GLY A 24 15.44 -21.57 -14.97
C GLY A 24 15.95 -20.46 -14.04
N HIS A 25 15.21 -20.16 -12.98
CA HIS A 25 15.66 -19.19 -11.97
C HIS A 25 16.37 -19.91 -10.81
N ASP A 26 17.30 -19.20 -10.18
CA ASP A 26 18.07 -19.66 -9.02
C ASP A 26 17.44 -19.13 -7.74
N ILE A 27 16.78 -20.00 -6.95
CA ILE A 27 16.17 -19.64 -5.68
C ILE A 27 17.21 -19.78 -4.59
N VAL A 28 17.84 -18.66 -4.23
CA VAL A 28 18.96 -18.63 -3.27
C VAL A 28 18.51 -18.69 -1.81
N ALA A 29 17.26 -18.33 -1.52
CA ALA A 29 16.61 -18.56 -0.23
C ALA A 29 15.07 -18.51 -0.35
N ALA A 30 14.38 -19.29 0.51
CA ALA A 30 12.94 -19.25 0.64
C ALA A 30 12.58 -19.27 2.14
N VAL A 31 12.06 -18.16 2.65
CA VAL A 31 11.88 -17.88 4.08
C VAL A 31 10.41 -17.60 4.42
N GLY A 32 10.05 -17.66 5.70
CA GLY A 32 8.67 -17.53 6.16
C GLY A 32 8.34 -16.23 6.91
N ASP A 33 9.30 -15.33 7.10
CA ASP A 33 9.11 -14.11 7.87
C ASP A 33 10.02 -12.96 7.41
N ALA A 34 9.72 -11.75 7.89
CA ALA A 34 10.40 -10.52 7.47
C ALA A 34 11.85 -10.40 7.99
N GLU A 35 12.18 -11.01 9.11
CA GLU A 35 13.53 -10.97 9.67
C GLU A 35 14.46 -11.89 8.89
N ALA A 36 14.02 -13.12 8.64
CA ALA A 36 14.71 -14.06 7.78
C ALA A 36 14.89 -13.51 6.35
N LEU A 37 13.90 -12.77 5.81
CA LEU A 37 14.01 -12.07 4.53
C LEU A 37 15.18 -11.09 4.53
N ARG A 38 15.28 -10.20 5.51
CA ARG A 38 16.38 -9.21 5.60
C ARG A 38 17.74 -9.90 5.67
N THR A 39 17.83 -10.96 6.46
CA THR A 39 19.05 -11.75 6.59
C THR A 39 19.44 -12.40 5.26
N ALA A 40 18.48 -13.01 4.56
CA ALA A 40 18.71 -13.66 3.26
C ALA A 40 19.14 -12.63 2.19
N ILE A 41 18.51 -11.44 2.13
CA ILE A 41 18.91 -10.39 1.18
C ILE A 41 20.34 -9.91 1.45
N ALA A 42 20.71 -9.69 2.71
CA ALA A 42 22.06 -9.25 3.08
C ALA A 42 23.12 -10.30 2.68
N GLN A 43 22.81 -11.58 2.89
CA GLN A 43 23.71 -12.69 2.62
C GLN A 43 23.85 -13.00 1.14
N HIS A 44 22.76 -13.05 0.40
CA HIS A 44 22.73 -13.60 -0.96
C HIS A 44 22.78 -12.54 -2.06
N ARG A 45 22.42 -11.29 -1.78
CA ARG A 45 22.37 -10.19 -2.76
C ARG A 45 21.67 -10.63 -4.05
N PRO A 46 20.38 -11.00 -4.01
CA PRO A 46 19.63 -11.45 -5.17
C PRO A 46 19.32 -10.32 -6.14
N ASP A 47 18.93 -10.68 -7.37
CA ASP A 47 18.45 -9.73 -8.37
C ASP A 47 17.04 -9.24 -8.04
N VAL A 48 16.17 -10.15 -7.53
CA VAL A 48 14.75 -9.89 -7.20
C VAL A 48 14.38 -10.59 -5.92
N THR A 49 13.49 -9.98 -5.14
CA THR A 49 12.78 -10.65 -4.06
C THR A 49 11.27 -10.66 -4.28
N ILE A 50 10.62 -11.77 -3.94
CA ILE A 50 9.17 -11.92 -3.91
C ILE A 50 8.78 -11.89 -2.43
N VAL A 51 7.83 -11.03 -2.07
CA VAL A 51 7.47 -10.77 -0.67
C VAL A 51 5.97 -10.80 -0.48
N ASP A 52 5.48 -11.69 0.39
CA ASP A 52 4.10 -11.58 0.87
C ASP A 52 3.96 -10.39 1.83
N VAL A 53 2.79 -9.80 1.87
CA VAL A 53 2.48 -8.65 2.74
C VAL A 53 2.37 -9.08 4.18
N ARG A 54 1.60 -10.15 4.44
CA ARG A 54 1.23 -10.59 5.78
C ARG A 54 2.09 -11.76 6.21
N MET A 55 3.05 -11.49 7.07
CA MET A 55 3.96 -12.49 7.61
C MET A 55 4.04 -12.39 9.14
N PRO A 56 4.52 -13.44 9.82
CA PRO A 56 4.76 -13.38 11.26
C PRO A 56 5.62 -12.16 11.68
N PRO A 57 5.47 -11.66 12.93
CA PRO A 57 4.63 -12.22 14.00
C PRO A 57 3.19 -11.70 14.02
N GLY A 58 2.87 -10.59 13.43
CA GLY A 58 1.59 -9.89 13.53
C GLY A 58 0.60 -10.22 12.42
N TYR A 59 1.07 -10.76 11.29
CA TYR A 59 0.25 -11.07 10.10
C TYR A 59 -0.53 -9.87 9.56
N THR A 60 0.08 -8.68 9.60
CA THR A 60 -0.54 -7.43 9.15
C THR A 60 0.14 -6.88 7.89
N ASP A 61 1.27 -6.20 8.04
CA ASP A 61 1.99 -5.48 6.98
C ASP A 61 3.51 -5.67 7.05
N GLU A 62 3.98 -6.67 7.81
CA GLU A 62 5.40 -6.89 8.09
C GLU A 62 6.22 -7.03 6.81
N GLY A 63 5.73 -7.81 5.85
CA GLY A 63 6.41 -8.00 4.58
C GLY A 63 6.50 -6.73 3.76
N LEU A 64 5.41 -5.95 3.71
CA LEU A 64 5.39 -4.70 2.97
C LEU A 64 6.33 -3.65 3.57
N ARG A 65 6.38 -3.54 4.91
CA ARG A 65 7.36 -2.70 5.60
C ARG A 65 8.80 -3.15 5.34
N ALA A 66 9.04 -4.47 5.35
CA ALA A 66 10.35 -5.01 4.99
C ALA A 66 10.71 -4.68 3.54
N ALA A 67 9.78 -4.85 2.59
CA ALA A 67 9.98 -4.52 1.18
C ALA A 67 10.37 -3.06 0.97
N ILE A 68 9.69 -2.12 1.64
CA ILE A 68 9.99 -0.67 1.58
C ILE A 68 11.41 -0.39 2.12
N ALA A 69 11.75 -0.97 3.28
CA ALA A 69 13.07 -0.79 3.87
C ALA A 69 14.18 -1.35 2.96
N LEU A 70 13.97 -2.56 2.42
CA LEU A 70 14.92 -3.21 1.52
C LEU A 70 15.16 -2.42 0.22
N ARG A 71 14.12 -1.83 -0.36
CA ARG A 71 14.27 -0.97 -1.55
C ARG A 71 15.13 0.27 -1.27
N ARG A 72 15.02 0.85 -0.08
CA ARG A 72 15.82 2.00 0.33
C ARG A 72 17.27 1.59 0.60
N ASP A 73 17.47 0.45 1.29
CA ASP A 73 18.79 -0.01 1.73
C ASP A 73 19.58 -0.70 0.58
N TYR A 74 18.85 -1.24 -0.41
CA TYR A 74 19.39 -1.94 -1.60
C TYR A 74 18.75 -1.42 -2.90
N PRO A 75 19.13 -0.25 -3.41
CA PRO A 75 18.48 0.36 -4.58
C PRO A 75 18.48 -0.51 -5.85
N GLY A 76 19.49 -1.40 -5.99
CA GLY A 76 19.58 -2.36 -7.10
C GLY A 76 18.73 -3.63 -6.93
N LEU A 77 17.99 -3.79 -5.83
CA LEU A 77 17.13 -4.95 -5.59
C LEU A 77 15.75 -4.77 -6.22
N GLY A 78 15.38 -5.63 -7.15
CA GLY A 78 14.01 -5.73 -7.64
C GLY A 78 13.07 -6.27 -6.56
N VAL A 79 11.92 -5.64 -6.33
CA VAL A 79 10.97 -6.07 -5.31
C VAL A 79 9.61 -6.32 -5.91
N LEU A 80 9.12 -7.55 -5.83
CA LEU A 80 7.75 -7.92 -6.14
C LEU A 80 6.99 -8.22 -4.85
N VAL A 81 6.00 -7.40 -4.54
CA VAL A 81 4.98 -7.73 -3.54
C VAL A 81 3.94 -8.66 -4.19
N PHE A 82 3.73 -9.83 -3.60
CA PHE A 82 2.82 -10.86 -4.09
C PHE A 82 1.86 -11.28 -2.98
N SER A 83 0.64 -10.73 -2.97
CA SER A 83 -0.29 -10.82 -1.84
C SER A 83 -1.72 -11.11 -2.25
N GLN A 84 -2.53 -11.63 -1.34
CA GLN A 84 -3.99 -11.73 -1.50
C GLN A 84 -4.71 -10.39 -1.31
N TYR A 85 -4.08 -9.43 -0.63
CA TYR A 85 -4.71 -8.17 -0.19
C TYR A 85 -3.94 -6.96 -0.72
N ILE A 86 -4.65 -5.84 -0.88
CA ILE A 86 -4.06 -4.56 -1.26
C ILE A 86 -3.96 -3.67 -0.02
N GLU A 87 -2.75 -3.46 0.45
CA GLU A 87 -2.47 -2.52 1.55
C GLU A 87 -2.09 -1.14 0.97
N THR A 88 -3.11 -0.33 0.72
CA THR A 88 -2.96 0.98 0.03
C THR A 88 -2.12 1.97 0.83
N ARG A 89 -2.10 1.84 2.16
CA ARG A 89 -1.38 2.75 3.07
C ARG A 89 0.11 2.84 2.75
N TYR A 90 0.73 1.71 2.41
CA TYR A 90 2.17 1.63 2.16
C TYR A 90 2.54 1.40 0.69
N ALA A 91 1.57 1.11 -0.16
CA ALA A 91 1.87 0.83 -1.56
C ALA A 91 2.39 2.08 -2.29
N ALA A 92 1.95 3.28 -1.90
CA ALA A 92 2.49 4.54 -2.41
C ALA A 92 3.97 4.72 -2.00
N ASP A 93 4.32 4.38 -0.75
CA ASP A 93 5.70 4.45 -0.25
C ASP A 93 6.59 3.42 -0.94
N LEU A 94 6.07 2.21 -1.21
CA LEU A 94 6.78 1.19 -1.96
C LEU A 94 7.15 1.67 -3.37
N LEU A 95 6.21 2.31 -4.06
CA LEU A 95 6.42 2.81 -5.43
C LEU A 95 7.31 4.05 -5.46
N GLY A 96 7.26 4.90 -4.42
CA GLY A 96 8.04 6.12 -4.29
C GLY A 96 9.45 5.95 -3.70
N ALA A 97 9.76 4.78 -3.12
CA ALA A 97 10.97 4.56 -2.34
C ALA A 97 12.29 4.58 -3.13
N SER A 98 12.26 4.65 -4.45
CA SER A 98 13.47 4.72 -5.29
C SER A 98 13.27 5.68 -6.44
N SER A 99 13.92 6.84 -6.39
CA SER A 99 13.98 7.80 -7.47
C SER A 99 15.46 7.99 -7.88
N GLY A 100 15.93 7.23 -8.87
CA GLY A 100 17.29 7.35 -9.39
C GLY A 100 17.49 6.53 -10.66
N ARG A 101 18.52 6.86 -11.45
CA ARG A 101 18.84 6.16 -12.73
C ARG A 101 19.17 4.67 -12.55
N ASP A 102 19.58 4.25 -11.35
CA ASP A 102 19.99 2.89 -11.02
C ASP A 102 18.98 2.18 -10.11
N ALA A 103 17.75 2.70 -9.98
CA ALA A 103 16.72 2.08 -9.15
C ALA A 103 16.19 0.82 -9.84
N ALA A 104 16.32 -0.32 -9.17
CA ALA A 104 15.70 -1.56 -9.61
C ALA A 104 14.17 -1.46 -9.59
N GLY A 105 13.52 -2.32 -10.36
CA GLY A 105 12.08 -2.30 -10.56
C GLY A 105 11.27 -2.67 -9.32
N VAL A 106 9.98 -2.41 -9.41
CA VAL A 106 9.03 -2.71 -8.37
C VAL A 106 7.75 -3.31 -8.97
N GLY A 107 7.17 -4.27 -8.24
CA GLY A 107 5.89 -4.85 -8.62
C GLY A 107 4.96 -5.02 -7.43
N TYR A 108 3.67 -5.06 -7.73
CA TYR A 108 2.64 -5.44 -6.79
C TYR A 108 1.58 -6.24 -7.55
N LEU A 109 1.55 -7.55 -7.33
CA LEU A 109 0.61 -8.47 -7.97
C LEU A 109 -0.28 -9.15 -6.92
N LEU A 110 -1.51 -9.46 -7.33
CA LEU A 110 -2.47 -10.16 -6.48
C LEU A 110 -2.43 -11.67 -6.76
N LYS A 111 -2.31 -12.49 -5.71
CA LYS A 111 -2.20 -13.96 -5.80
C LYS A 111 -3.40 -14.59 -6.52
N ASP A 112 -4.60 -14.05 -6.32
CA ASP A 112 -5.85 -14.52 -6.91
C ASP A 112 -6.05 -14.11 -8.39
N ARG A 113 -5.18 -13.24 -8.91
CA ARG A 113 -5.28 -12.69 -10.26
C ARG A 113 -4.17 -13.11 -11.21
N VAL A 114 -3.15 -13.78 -10.70
CA VAL A 114 -2.12 -14.40 -11.52
C VAL A 114 -2.65 -15.72 -12.04
N ALA A 115 -3.22 -15.70 -13.24
CA ALA A 115 -3.80 -16.90 -13.89
C ALA A 115 -2.77 -17.67 -14.70
N ASP A 116 -1.71 -17.02 -15.17
CA ASP A 116 -0.68 -17.60 -16.01
C ASP A 116 0.70 -17.43 -15.37
N VAL A 117 1.42 -18.55 -15.27
CA VAL A 117 2.79 -18.57 -14.73
C VAL A 117 3.75 -17.80 -15.63
N SER A 118 3.56 -17.82 -16.94
CA SER A 118 4.42 -17.09 -17.87
C SER A 118 4.33 -15.58 -17.65
N GLU A 119 3.13 -15.03 -17.43
CA GLU A 119 2.94 -13.61 -17.11
C GLU A 119 3.62 -13.22 -15.79
N PHE A 120 3.59 -14.12 -14.80
CA PHE A 120 4.29 -13.91 -13.52
C PHE A 120 5.82 -13.86 -13.69
N VAL A 121 6.39 -14.77 -14.46
CA VAL A 121 7.83 -14.81 -14.75
C VAL A 121 8.27 -13.60 -15.59
N ASP A 122 7.45 -13.17 -16.55
CA ASP A 122 7.69 -11.96 -17.33
C ASP A 122 7.66 -10.71 -16.45
N ALA A 123 6.74 -10.66 -15.47
CA ALA A 123 6.70 -9.58 -14.49
C ALA A 123 7.99 -9.50 -13.66
N LEU A 124 8.51 -10.64 -13.18
CA LEU A 124 9.79 -10.71 -12.48
C LEU A 124 10.95 -10.24 -13.34
N SER A 125 10.98 -10.64 -14.61
CA SER A 125 12.02 -10.22 -15.56
C SER A 125 11.99 -8.71 -15.80
N ARG A 126 10.80 -8.10 -15.93
CA ARG A 126 10.66 -6.64 -16.02
C ARG A 126 11.15 -5.93 -14.77
N ILE A 127 10.82 -6.45 -13.59
CA ILE A 127 11.25 -5.89 -12.31
C ILE A 127 12.77 -5.97 -12.16
N ALA A 128 13.40 -7.10 -12.53
CA ALA A 128 14.86 -7.23 -12.52
C ALA A 128 15.54 -6.23 -13.45
N ALA A 129 14.90 -5.88 -14.57
CA ALA A 129 15.39 -4.90 -15.54
C ALA A 129 15.09 -3.42 -15.16
N GLY A 130 14.58 -3.16 -13.94
CA GLY A 130 14.26 -1.80 -13.48
C GLY A 130 12.84 -1.33 -13.85
N GLY A 131 12.01 -2.18 -14.45
CA GLY A 131 10.64 -1.85 -14.84
C GLY A 131 9.61 -2.03 -13.71
N THR A 132 8.35 -1.86 -14.06
CA THR A 132 7.22 -2.01 -13.12
C THR A 132 6.27 -3.11 -13.55
N ALA A 133 5.67 -3.80 -12.55
CA ALA A 133 4.63 -4.79 -12.74
C ALA A 133 3.52 -4.58 -11.70
N LEU A 134 2.43 -3.93 -12.09
CA LEU A 134 1.34 -3.56 -11.18
C LEU A 134 0.02 -4.16 -11.63
N ASP A 135 -0.69 -4.81 -10.70
CA ASP A 135 -2.07 -5.23 -10.95
C ASP A 135 -2.96 -3.99 -11.15
N PRO A 136 -3.86 -3.98 -12.15
CA PRO A 136 -4.77 -2.85 -12.38
C PRO A 136 -5.62 -2.46 -11.18
N LYS A 137 -6.04 -3.41 -10.33
CA LYS A 137 -6.76 -3.10 -9.08
C LYS A 137 -5.89 -2.32 -8.10
N VAL A 138 -4.61 -2.69 -7.98
CA VAL A 138 -3.65 -1.97 -7.14
C VAL A 138 -3.52 -0.53 -7.62
N VAL A 139 -3.35 -0.31 -8.93
CA VAL A 139 -3.28 1.03 -9.53
C VAL A 139 -4.54 1.83 -9.23
N THR A 140 -5.73 1.24 -9.44
CA THR A 140 -7.01 1.93 -9.18
C THR A 140 -7.16 2.33 -7.72
N GLN A 141 -6.79 1.45 -6.78
CA GLN A 141 -6.89 1.75 -5.35
C GLN A 141 -5.87 2.79 -4.91
N LEU A 142 -4.65 2.77 -5.46
CA LEU A 142 -3.62 3.78 -5.18
C LEU A 142 -4.03 5.17 -5.65
N LEU A 143 -4.57 5.28 -6.86
CA LEU A 143 -5.11 6.55 -7.37
C LEU A 143 -6.29 7.04 -6.52
N GLY A 144 -7.14 6.14 -6.05
CA GLY A 144 -8.23 6.46 -5.13
C GLY A 144 -7.72 6.90 -3.74
N ALA A 145 -6.67 6.28 -3.22
CA ALA A 145 -6.04 6.64 -1.94
C ALA A 145 -5.31 8.00 -2.03
N SER A 146 -4.57 8.25 -3.11
CA SER A 146 -3.91 9.53 -3.35
C SER A 146 -4.91 10.68 -3.36
N ARG A 147 -6.02 10.56 -4.10
CA ARG A 147 -7.08 11.58 -4.10
C ARG A 147 -7.69 11.81 -2.72
N ARG A 148 -7.79 10.75 -1.89
CA ARG A 148 -8.31 10.87 -0.51
C ARG A 148 -7.35 11.62 0.41
N THR A 149 -6.06 11.33 0.31
CA THR A 149 -5.00 12.01 1.09
C THR A 149 -4.86 13.47 0.68
N ASP A 150 -4.93 13.79 -0.61
CA ASP A 150 -4.90 15.15 -1.12
C ASP A 150 -6.11 15.95 -0.63
N GLY A 151 -7.29 15.34 -0.53
CA GLY A 151 -8.48 15.95 0.05
C GLY A 151 -8.27 16.42 1.50
N LEU A 152 -7.69 15.57 2.35
CA LEU A 152 -7.39 15.93 3.74
C LEU A 152 -6.30 17.00 3.86
N ARG A 153 -5.27 16.94 3.02
CA ARG A 153 -4.22 17.98 2.98
C ARG A 153 -4.76 19.35 2.52
N SER A 154 -5.78 19.36 1.69
CA SER A 154 -6.41 20.59 1.17
C SER A 154 -7.33 21.28 2.18
N LEU A 155 -7.62 20.66 3.33
CA LEU A 155 -8.43 21.26 4.38
C LEU A 155 -7.68 22.44 5.02
N THR A 156 -8.38 23.56 5.17
CA THR A 156 -7.90 24.68 5.99
C THR A 156 -7.83 24.27 7.47
N THR A 157 -7.08 24.99 8.29
CA THR A 157 -7.01 24.77 9.73
C THR A 157 -8.41 24.69 10.34
N ARG A 158 -9.31 25.60 9.94
CA ARG A 158 -10.67 25.64 10.47
C ARG A 158 -11.54 24.45 10.05
N GLU A 159 -11.39 23.98 8.83
CA GLU A 159 -12.07 22.77 8.36
C GLU A 159 -11.54 21.53 9.06
N ARG A 160 -10.26 21.50 9.39
CA ARG A 160 -9.63 20.41 10.15
C ARG A 160 -10.16 20.38 11.60
N ASP A 161 -10.24 21.55 12.28
CA ASP A 161 -10.82 21.66 13.63
C ASP A 161 -12.27 21.15 13.63
N VAL A 162 -13.07 21.52 12.62
CA VAL A 162 -14.45 21.04 12.47
C VAL A 162 -14.48 19.53 12.26
N LEU A 163 -13.63 18.95 11.40
CA LEU A 163 -13.60 17.53 11.12
C LEU A 163 -13.15 16.72 12.34
N GLU A 164 -12.22 17.23 13.12
CA GLU A 164 -11.79 16.61 14.38
C GLU A 164 -12.93 16.52 15.40
N LEU A 165 -13.68 17.61 15.58
CA LEU A 165 -14.85 17.62 16.45
C LEU A 165 -15.99 16.72 15.92
N MET A 166 -16.13 16.61 14.59
CA MET A 166 -17.02 15.61 13.98
C MET A 166 -16.58 14.19 14.32
N ALA A 167 -15.30 13.89 14.31
CA ALA A 167 -14.74 12.58 14.66
C ALA A 167 -14.96 12.22 16.14
N GLN A 168 -15.06 13.23 17.01
CA GLN A 168 -15.46 13.08 18.41
C GLN A 168 -16.99 12.87 18.60
N GLY A 169 -17.76 12.80 17.51
CA GLY A 169 -19.22 12.61 17.56
C GLY A 169 -20.02 13.85 17.90
N ARG A 170 -19.43 15.07 17.82
CA ARG A 170 -20.13 16.32 18.15
C ARG A 170 -21.16 16.69 17.10
N SER A 171 -22.33 17.21 17.54
CA SER A 171 -23.33 17.81 16.65
C SER A 171 -22.84 19.19 16.11
N ASN A 172 -23.47 19.72 15.05
CA ASN A 172 -23.10 21.03 14.51
C ASN A 172 -23.24 22.14 15.57
N GLY A 173 -24.30 22.13 16.38
CA GLY A 173 -24.48 23.10 17.47
C GLY A 173 -23.40 22.99 18.55
N ALA A 174 -22.96 21.77 18.92
CA ALA A 174 -21.84 21.56 19.84
C ALA A 174 -20.50 22.03 19.25
N ILE A 175 -20.29 21.85 17.95
CA ILE A 175 -19.10 22.34 17.23
C ILE A 175 -19.12 23.88 17.18
N ALA A 176 -20.29 24.49 16.88
CA ALA A 176 -20.47 25.94 16.85
C ALA A 176 -20.10 26.57 18.20
N GLY A 177 -20.59 25.97 19.30
CA GLY A 177 -20.27 26.41 20.65
C GLY A 177 -18.78 26.25 20.99
N SER A 178 -18.18 25.11 20.64
CA SER A 178 -16.75 24.85 20.92
C SER A 178 -15.80 25.77 20.15
N LEU A 179 -16.16 26.13 18.92
CA LEU A 179 -15.33 26.96 18.04
C LEU A 179 -15.71 28.45 18.06
N VAL A 180 -16.74 28.82 18.84
CA VAL A 180 -17.28 30.17 18.95
C VAL A 180 -17.65 30.77 17.57
N ILE A 181 -18.44 30.01 16.80
CA ILE A 181 -18.95 30.40 15.48
C ILE A 181 -20.44 30.08 15.37
N SER A 182 -21.13 30.59 14.35
CA SER A 182 -22.53 30.27 14.12
C SER A 182 -22.73 28.86 13.54
N ASP A 183 -23.88 28.25 13.78
CA ASP A 183 -24.27 26.96 13.18
C ASP A 183 -24.17 26.99 11.65
N ARG A 184 -24.58 28.10 11.03
CA ARG A 184 -24.47 28.29 9.57
C ARG A 184 -23.01 28.29 9.08
N ALA A 185 -22.07 28.77 9.89
CA ALA A 185 -20.66 28.72 9.56
C ALA A 185 -20.13 27.28 9.65
N VAL A 186 -20.58 26.50 10.64
CA VAL A 186 -20.26 25.05 10.73
C VAL A 186 -20.79 24.31 9.52
N GLU A 187 -22.04 24.52 9.12
CA GLU A 187 -22.64 23.89 7.93
C GLU A 187 -21.84 24.20 6.67
N LYS A 188 -21.38 25.44 6.49
CA LYS A 188 -20.52 25.84 5.39
C LYS A 188 -19.19 25.09 5.41
N HIS A 189 -18.53 24.98 6.57
CA HIS A 189 -17.29 24.22 6.72
C HIS A 189 -17.51 22.74 6.43
N VAL A 190 -18.58 22.12 6.93
CA VAL A 190 -18.95 20.73 6.65
C VAL A 190 -19.17 20.51 5.14
N GLY A 191 -19.86 21.41 4.47
CA GLY A 191 -20.05 21.36 3.02
C GLY A 191 -18.73 21.43 2.25
N ASN A 192 -17.82 22.33 2.63
CA ASN A 192 -16.50 22.43 2.06
C ASN A 192 -15.65 21.17 2.30
N ILE A 193 -15.70 20.61 3.52
CA ILE A 193 -15.04 19.34 3.87
C ILE A 193 -15.52 18.23 2.92
N PHE A 194 -16.84 18.07 2.75
CA PHE A 194 -17.37 17.05 1.85
C PHE A 194 -16.92 17.24 0.41
N SER A 195 -16.90 18.49 -0.08
CA SER A 195 -16.41 18.81 -1.42
C SER A 195 -14.94 18.45 -1.58
N LYS A 196 -14.08 18.90 -0.65
CA LYS A 196 -12.63 18.64 -0.68
C LYS A 196 -12.29 17.17 -0.53
N LEU A 197 -13.07 16.44 0.29
CA LEU A 197 -12.93 14.99 0.42
C LEU A 197 -13.56 14.21 -0.74
N GLY A 198 -14.17 14.87 -1.74
CA GLY A 198 -14.81 14.19 -2.86
C GLY A 198 -16.00 13.31 -2.42
N LEU A 199 -16.84 13.83 -1.51
CA LEU A 199 -18.06 13.19 -1.02
C LEU A 199 -19.30 13.91 -1.60
N PRO A 200 -19.76 13.52 -2.82
CA PRO A 200 -20.93 14.14 -3.43
C PRO A 200 -22.18 13.85 -2.60
N PRO A 201 -23.28 14.62 -2.80
CA PRO A 201 -24.57 14.28 -2.23
C PRO A 201 -24.96 12.85 -2.64
N SER A 202 -25.41 12.06 -1.66
CA SER A 202 -25.86 10.67 -1.85
C SER A 202 -27.05 10.41 -0.94
N ASP A 203 -28.06 9.75 -1.48
CA ASP A 203 -29.22 9.29 -0.70
C ASP A 203 -28.95 7.96 0.01
N ALA A 204 -27.91 7.24 -0.43
CA ALA A 204 -27.51 5.93 0.10
C ALA A 204 -26.45 6.01 1.21
N ASP A 205 -25.66 7.10 1.24
CA ASP A 205 -24.47 7.17 2.09
C ASP A 205 -24.54 8.33 3.08
N HIS A 206 -24.16 8.07 4.32
CA HIS A 206 -24.00 9.09 5.35
C HIS A 206 -22.64 9.79 5.22
N ARG A 207 -22.56 10.86 4.40
CA ARG A 207 -21.33 11.62 4.12
C ARG A 207 -20.53 12.04 5.36
N ARG A 208 -21.24 12.34 6.47
CA ARG A 208 -20.60 12.70 7.74
C ARG A 208 -19.77 11.53 8.28
N VAL A 209 -20.33 10.30 8.25
CA VAL A 209 -19.65 9.09 8.67
C VAL A 209 -18.44 8.83 7.76
N LEU A 210 -18.62 8.93 6.45
CA LEU A 210 -17.54 8.75 5.49
C LEU A 210 -16.40 9.75 5.68
N ALA A 211 -16.71 11.02 5.99
CA ALA A 211 -15.69 12.04 6.26
C ALA A 211 -14.88 11.71 7.52
N VAL A 212 -15.57 11.26 8.58
CA VAL A 212 -14.93 10.84 9.85
C VAL A 212 -14.04 9.61 9.64
N LEU A 213 -14.53 8.59 8.93
CA LEU A 213 -13.73 7.39 8.62
C LEU A 213 -12.45 7.75 7.88
N ARG A 214 -12.54 8.62 6.86
CA ARG A 214 -11.36 9.10 6.12
C ARG A 214 -10.35 9.85 7.00
N TYR A 215 -10.84 10.58 7.99
CA TYR A 215 -9.99 11.29 8.94
C TYR A 215 -9.28 10.33 9.90
N LEU A 216 -9.97 9.29 10.37
CA LEU A 216 -9.41 8.32 11.31
C LEU A 216 -8.44 7.32 10.64
N GLU A 217 -8.56 7.13 9.32
CA GLU A 217 -7.67 6.27 8.52
C GLU A 217 -6.39 6.98 8.05
N SER A 218 -6.26 8.30 8.29
CA SER A 218 -5.11 9.12 7.90
C SER A 218 -4.08 9.21 9.02
#